data_c1532811d94fa233ce23ad293c77e5e9
#
_entry.id   c1532811d94fa233ce23ad293c77e5e9
#
_cell.length_a   1.000
_cell.length_b   1.000
_cell.length_c   1.000
_cell.angle_alpha   90.00
_cell.angle_beta   90.00
_cell.angle_gamma   90.00
#
_symmetry.space_group_name_H-M   'P 1'
#
loop_
_entity.id
_entity.type
_entity.pdbx_description
1 polymer ?
#
loop_
_entity_poly.entity_id
_entity_poly.type
_entity_poly.pdbx_seq_one_letter_code
_entity_poly.pdbx_strand_id
1 'polypeptide(L)'
;PIRAPDLIVTKNNDGWRIDLNRSTLPSVQIDRNYAEVALKSASTEEDKNFLKERVAGARWLKSAVEQRNSTTMAVGAEIVKRQTAFLEHGVGALRPLVLRDVADAINVHESTVSRVTSGLIMTTPQGSFRLKDMFSVGIESDAEDGVEAASAIKFKIKKLIDTEPPTAPYSD
;
A
#
# COMPACT_ATOMS: atom_id res chain seq x y z
N PRO A 1 -6.77 17.51 7.05
CA PRO A 1 -5.76 16.96 7.97
C PRO A 1 -4.75 16.15 7.16
N ILE A 2 -3.48 16.51 7.28
CA ILE A 2 -2.38 15.80 6.63
C ILE A 2 -2.21 14.49 7.38
N ARG A 3 -2.52 13.36 6.73
CA ARG A 3 -2.32 12.03 7.28
C ARG A 3 -0.88 11.60 7.00
N ALA A 4 -0.18 11.08 8.00
CA ALA A 4 1.15 10.52 7.81
C ALA A 4 1.10 9.30 6.86
N PRO A 5 2.11 9.12 5.99
CA PRO A 5 2.14 8.02 5.05
C PRO A 5 2.35 6.69 5.75
N ASP A 6 1.79 5.63 5.20
CA ASP A 6 1.95 4.26 5.67
C ASP A 6 3.17 3.56 5.03
N LEU A 7 3.48 3.93 3.78
CA LEU A 7 4.61 3.43 3.01
C LEU A 7 5.48 4.60 2.54
N ILE A 8 6.80 4.39 2.54
CA ILE A 8 7.79 5.37 2.09
C ILE A 8 8.62 4.73 0.98
N VAL A 9 8.63 5.37 -0.19
CA VAL A 9 9.40 4.95 -1.36
C VAL A 9 10.54 5.93 -1.58
N THR A 10 11.76 5.42 -1.64
CA THR A 10 12.97 6.19 -1.86
C THR A 10 13.77 5.61 -3.01
N LYS A 11 14.51 6.46 -3.73
CA LYS A 11 15.44 6.02 -4.77
C LYS A 11 16.82 5.84 -4.15
N ASN A 12 17.43 4.67 -4.34
CA ASN A 12 18.78 4.34 -3.94
C ASN A 12 19.64 4.09 -5.19
N ASN A 13 20.95 3.86 -5.00
CA ASN A 13 21.88 3.54 -6.10
C ASN A 13 21.50 2.25 -6.83
N ASP A 14 20.86 1.30 -6.14
CA ASP A 14 20.46 -0.01 -6.65
C ASP A 14 19.00 -0.05 -7.17
N GLY A 15 18.29 1.10 -7.16
CA GLY A 15 16.91 1.20 -7.62
C GLY A 15 15.94 1.78 -6.59
N TRP A 16 14.70 1.31 -6.60
CA TRP A 16 13.63 1.78 -5.72
C TRP A 16 13.53 0.92 -4.46
N ARG A 17 13.56 1.58 -3.31
CA ARG A 17 13.35 0.97 -2.00
C ARG A 17 12.01 1.38 -1.44
N ILE A 18 11.31 0.43 -0.82
CA ILE A 18 10.07 0.67 -0.09
C ILE A 18 10.23 0.26 1.38
N ASP A 19 9.75 1.09 2.26
CA ASP A 19 9.76 0.84 3.71
C ASP A 19 8.38 1.13 4.31
N LEU A 20 8.00 0.34 5.33
CA LEU A 20 6.82 0.63 6.15
C LEU A 20 7.13 1.75 7.14
N ASN A 21 6.23 2.73 7.22
CA ASN A 21 6.33 3.75 8.26
C ASN A 21 5.86 3.17 9.59
N ARG A 22 6.80 2.75 10.42
CA ARG A 22 6.53 2.12 11.72
C ARG A 22 5.85 3.07 12.71
N SER A 23 5.92 4.38 12.51
CA SER A 23 5.28 5.36 13.40
C SER A 23 3.75 5.42 13.23
N THR A 24 3.23 4.98 12.08
CA THR A 24 1.79 4.99 11.79
C THR A 24 1.14 3.61 11.91
N LEU A 25 1.94 2.55 11.95
CA LEU A 25 1.46 1.19 12.01
C LEU A 25 1.32 0.72 13.45
N PRO A 26 0.23 0.01 13.78
CA PRO A 26 0.10 -0.58 15.09
C PRO A 26 1.19 -1.63 15.32
N SER A 27 1.82 -1.58 16.49
CA SER A 27 2.73 -2.62 16.96
C SER A 27 2.15 -3.29 18.19
N VAL A 28 2.24 -4.62 18.24
CA VAL A 28 1.78 -5.41 19.38
C VAL A 28 2.99 -6.09 20.01
N GLN A 29 3.26 -5.79 21.28
CA GLN A 29 4.27 -6.46 22.08
C GLN A 29 3.60 -7.30 23.15
N ILE A 30 4.11 -8.49 23.37
CA ILE A 30 3.66 -9.38 24.44
C ILE A 30 4.76 -9.45 25.46
N ASP A 31 4.47 -9.02 26.68
CA ASP A 31 5.37 -9.20 27.81
C ASP A 31 5.34 -10.67 28.25
N ARG A 32 6.37 -11.41 27.82
CA ARG A 32 6.50 -12.85 28.13
C ARG A 32 6.75 -13.08 29.60
N ASN A 33 7.52 -12.20 30.25
CA ASN A 33 7.85 -12.34 31.68
C ASN A 33 6.60 -12.17 32.53
N TYR A 34 5.77 -11.16 32.21
CA TYR A 34 4.49 -10.97 32.88
C TYR A 34 3.56 -12.17 32.69
N ALA A 35 3.44 -12.69 31.47
CA ALA A 35 2.60 -13.84 31.18
C ALA A 35 3.04 -15.09 31.95
N GLU A 36 4.36 -15.35 32.06
CA GLU A 36 4.90 -16.49 32.81
C GLU A 36 4.70 -16.34 34.32
N VAL A 37 4.95 -15.14 34.87
CA VAL A 37 4.72 -14.85 36.29
C VAL A 37 3.24 -15.00 36.64
N ALA A 38 2.35 -14.45 35.83
CA ALA A 38 0.92 -14.55 36.05
C ALA A 38 0.42 -16.00 36.01
N LEU A 39 0.91 -16.81 35.07
CA LEU A 39 0.57 -18.24 34.99
C LEU A 39 1.08 -19.05 36.18
N LYS A 40 2.27 -18.71 36.71
CA LYS A 40 2.84 -19.36 37.91
C LYS A 40 2.12 -18.94 39.18
N SER A 41 1.58 -17.73 39.24
CA SER A 41 0.87 -17.19 40.42
C SER A 41 -0.60 -17.58 40.46
N ALA A 42 -1.14 -18.16 39.39
CA ALA A 42 -2.54 -18.59 39.33
C ALA A 42 -2.79 -19.77 40.29
N SER A 43 -3.73 -19.57 41.21
CA SER A 43 -4.00 -20.52 42.31
C SER A 43 -5.03 -21.58 41.91
N THR A 44 -5.92 -21.28 40.94
CA THR A 44 -6.96 -22.18 40.50
C THR A 44 -6.74 -22.63 39.05
N GLU A 45 -7.30 -23.76 38.69
CA GLU A 45 -7.27 -24.22 37.27
C GLU A 45 -8.10 -23.29 36.34
N GLU A 46 -9.16 -22.69 36.89
CA GLU A 46 -9.96 -21.71 36.16
C GLU A 46 -9.11 -20.46 35.81
N ASP A 47 -8.36 -19.92 36.75
CA ASP A 47 -7.46 -18.79 36.54
C ASP A 47 -6.38 -19.12 35.51
N LYS A 48 -5.80 -20.31 35.57
CA LYS A 48 -4.80 -20.76 34.61
C LYS A 48 -5.37 -20.86 33.19
N ASN A 49 -6.57 -21.40 33.05
CA ASN A 49 -7.24 -21.52 31.76
C ASN A 49 -7.58 -20.16 31.18
N PHE A 50 -8.12 -19.26 32.01
CA PHE A 50 -8.38 -17.87 31.61
C PHE A 50 -7.12 -17.17 31.12
N LEU A 51 -6.01 -17.28 31.86
CA LEU A 51 -4.74 -16.66 31.47
C LEU A 51 -4.17 -17.27 30.16
N LYS A 52 -4.27 -18.59 29.99
CA LYS A 52 -3.87 -19.27 28.73
C LYS A 52 -4.64 -18.73 27.53
N GLU A 53 -5.97 -18.58 27.65
CA GLU A 53 -6.81 -18.02 26.59
C GLU A 53 -6.42 -16.58 26.26
N ARG A 54 -6.15 -15.74 27.27
CA ARG A 54 -5.71 -14.35 27.06
C ARG A 54 -4.36 -14.27 26.37
N VAL A 55 -3.41 -15.10 26.76
CA VAL A 55 -2.09 -15.18 26.10
C VAL A 55 -2.22 -15.69 24.65
N ALA A 56 -3.07 -16.68 24.42
CA ALA A 56 -3.34 -17.18 23.07
C ALA A 56 -3.97 -16.09 22.19
N GLY A 57 -4.96 -15.35 22.71
CA GLY A 57 -5.58 -14.21 22.02
C GLY A 57 -4.57 -13.11 21.70
N ALA A 58 -3.66 -12.77 22.63
CA ALA A 58 -2.61 -11.78 22.40
C ALA A 58 -1.62 -12.24 21.31
N ARG A 59 -1.24 -13.53 21.31
CA ARG A 59 -0.38 -14.10 20.26
C ARG A 59 -1.05 -14.07 18.90
N TRP A 60 -2.33 -14.43 18.84
CA TRP A 60 -3.12 -14.36 17.62
C TRP A 60 -3.17 -12.92 17.06
N LEU A 61 -3.48 -11.92 17.92
CA LEU A 61 -3.52 -10.53 17.53
C LEU A 61 -2.17 -10.05 16.98
N LYS A 62 -1.07 -10.40 17.67
CA LYS A 62 0.28 -10.08 17.21
C LYS A 62 0.54 -10.64 15.80
N SER A 63 0.25 -11.93 15.60
CA SER A 63 0.43 -12.60 14.31
C SER A 63 -0.44 -11.97 13.21
N ALA A 64 -1.68 -11.58 13.53
CA ALA A 64 -2.57 -10.93 12.58
C ALA A 64 -2.04 -9.56 12.14
N VAL A 65 -1.49 -8.76 13.08
CA VAL A 65 -0.86 -7.46 12.76
C VAL A 65 0.41 -7.65 11.92
N GLU A 66 1.26 -8.60 12.28
CA GLU A 66 2.48 -8.93 11.53
C GLU A 66 2.15 -9.40 10.11
N GLN A 67 1.16 -10.26 9.94
CA GLN A 67 0.68 -10.73 8.65
C GLN A 67 0.13 -9.57 7.79
N ARG A 68 -0.67 -8.68 8.38
CA ARG A 68 -1.16 -7.49 7.70
C ARG A 68 0.00 -6.62 7.20
N ASN A 69 1.00 -6.37 8.05
CA ASN A 69 2.16 -5.55 7.70
C ASN A 69 2.99 -6.20 6.58
N SER A 70 3.20 -7.52 6.66
CA SER A 70 3.88 -8.29 5.62
C SER A 70 3.14 -8.21 4.28
N THR A 71 1.83 -8.41 4.29
CA THR A 71 1.01 -8.30 3.07
C THR A 71 1.01 -6.87 2.51
N THR A 72 0.93 -5.85 3.37
CA THR A 72 1.03 -4.44 2.96
C THR A 72 2.36 -4.16 2.25
N MET A 73 3.45 -4.68 2.80
CA MET A 73 4.78 -4.53 2.22
C MET A 73 4.90 -5.24 0.86
N ALA A 74 4.39 -6.47 0.76
CA ALA A 74 4.40 -7.24 -0.49
C ALA A 74 3.59 -6.55 -1.59
N VAL A 75 2.38 -6.05 -1.27
CA VAL A 75 1.55 -5.28 -2.19
C VAL A 75 2.26 -4.00 -2.64
N GLY A 76 2.82 -3.24 -1.70
CA GLY A 76 3.56 -2.01 -2.01
C GLY A 76 4.77 -2.27 -2.91
N ALA A 77 5.55 -3.31 -2.62
CA ALA A 77 6.72 -3.69 -3.40
C ALA A 77 6.34 -4.05 -4.85
N GLU A 78 5.28 -4.82 -5.05
CA GLU A 78 4.82 -5.17 -6.39
C GLU A 78 4.28 -3.97 -7.16
N ILE A 79 3.57 -3.04 -6.50
CA ILE A 79 3.14 -1.77 -7.11
C ILE A 79 4.36 -0.93 -7.54
N VAL A 80 5.35 -0.74 -6.66
CA VAL A 80 6.58 0.02 -6.95
C VAL A 80 7.32 -0.56 -8.14
N LYS A 81 7.45 -1.89 -8.20
CA LYS A 81 8.10 -2.61 -9.30
C LYS A 81 7.40 -2.36 -10.64
N ARG A 82 6.06 -2.36 -10.66
CA ARG A 82 5.28 -2.16 -11.89
C ARG A 82 5.16 -0.70 -12.30
N GLN A 83 5.22 0.22 -11.34
CA GLN A 83 5.03 1.65 -11.54
C GLN A 83 6.35 2.45 -11.53
N THR A 84 7.46 1.84 -11.96
CA THR A 84 8.78 2.50 -12.01
C THR A 84 8.76 3.76 -12.87
N ALA A 85 8.10 3.72 -14.03
CA ALA A 85 7.97 4.88 -14.91
C ALA A 85 7.23 6.06 -14.23
N PHE A 86 6.17 5.77 -13.46
CA PHE A 86 5.48 6.77 -12.63
C PHE A 86 6.42 7.38 -11.58
N LEU A 87 7.23 6.56 -10.92
CA LEU A 87 8.16 7.04 -9.89
C LEU A 87 9.26 7.96 -10.47
N GLU A 88 9.59 7.80 -11.73
CA GLU A 88 10.61 8.61 -12.42
C GLU A 88 10.01 9.85 -13.11
N HIS A 89 8.88 9.72 -13.76
CA HIS A 89 8.31 10.74 -14.64
C HIS A 89 6.96 11.31 -14.15
N GLY A 90 6.44 10.83 -13.03
CA GLY A 90 5.18 11.31 -12.44
C GLY A 90 3.93 10.69 -13.05
N VAL A 91 2.77 11.31 -12.76
CA VAL A 91 1.43 10.77 -13.04
C VAL A 91 1.18 10.48 -14.52
N GLY A 92 1.78 11.28 -15.41
CA GLY A 92 1.65 11.09 -16.87
C GLY A 92 2.27 9.80 -17.40
N ALA A 93 3.17 9.17 -16.63
CA ALA A 93 3.82 7.91 -16.96
C ALA A 93 3.28 6.71 -16.15
N LEU A 94 2.09 6.87 -15.56
CA LEU A 94 1.43 5.78 -14.84
C LEU A 94 1.05 4.66 -15.84
N ARG A 95 1.45 3.43 -15.53
CA ARG A 95 1.11 2.26 -16.35
C ARG A 95 -0.21 1.65 -15.90
N PRO A 96 -0.98 1.02 -16.82
CA PRO A 96 -2.16 0.24 -16.46
C PRO A 96 -1.80 -0.84 -15.45
N LEU A 97 -2.60 -0.96 -14.40
CA LEU A 97 -2.41 -1.96 -13.35
C LEU A 97 -3.76 -2.29 -12.74
N VAL A 98 -4.13 -3.56 -12.70
CA VAL A 98 -5.34 -4.01 -12.04
C VAL A 98 -5.02 -4.80 -10.77
N LEU A 99 -5.99 -4.89 -9.86
CA LEU A 99 -5.80 -5.57 -8.56
C LEU A 99 -5.38 -7.03 -8.72
N ARG A 100 -5.91 -7.69 -9.74
CA ARG A 100 -5.61 -9.08 -10.07
C ARG A 100 -4.13 -9.30 -10.36
N ASP A 101 -3.49 -8.40 -11.11
CA ASP A 101 -2.07 -8.53 -11.47
C ASP A 101 -1.16 -8.56 -10.24
N VAL A 102 -1.49 -7.74 -9.23
CA VAL A 102 -0.76 -7.71 -7.97
C VAL A 102 -1.10 -8.94 -7.12
N ALA A 103 -2.37 -9.34 -7.09
CA ALA A 103 -2.85 -10.50 -6.33
C ALA A 103 -2.17 -11.79 -6.80
N ASP A 104 -2.12 -12.01 -8.11
CA ASP A 104 -1.47 -13.18 -8.72
C ASP A 104 0.04 -13.18 -8.43
N ALA A 105 0.71 -12.01 -8.52
CA ALA A 105 2.15 -11.90 -8.30
C ALA A 105 2.58 -12.22 -6.86
N ILE A 106 1.75 -11.90 -5.86
CA ILE A 106 2.05 -12.15 -4.44
C ILE A 106 1.26 -13.34 -3.86
N ASN A 107 0.57 -14.09 -4.71
CA ASN A 107 -0.23 -15.28 -4.36
C ASN A 107 -1.24 -15.05 -3.24
N VAL A 108 -2.08 -14.02 -3.41
CA VAL A 108 -3.21 -13.71 -2.52
C VAL A 108 -4.48 -13.50 -3.34
N HIS A 109 -5.64 -13.48 -2.66
CA HIS A 109 -6.89 -13.15 -3.34
C HIS A 109 -6.99 -11.64 -3.64
N GLU A 110 -7.60 -11.28 -4.77
CA GLU A 110 -7.78 -9.87 -5.20
C GLU A 110 -8.45 -9.00 -4.13
N SER A 111 -9.44 -9.55 -3.40
CA SER A 111 -10.09 -8.85 -2.29
C SER A 111 -9.12 -8.48 -1.16
N THR A 112 -8.03 -9.25 -0.97
CA THR A 112 -6.99 -8.93 0.01
C THR A 112 -6.20 -7.70 -0.43
N VAL A 113 -5.81 -7.63 -1.71
CA VAL A 113 -5.14 -6.45 -2.28
C VAL A 113 -6.05 -5.23 -2.18
N SER A 114 -7.32 -5.35 -2.55
CA SER A 114 -8.32 -4.28 -2.45
C SER A 114 -8.46 -3.74 -1.01
N ARG A 115 -8.54 -4.62 -0.01
CA ARG A 115 -8.65 -4.22 1.40
C ARG A 115 -7.37 -3.56 1.91
N VAL A 116 -6.21 -4.10 1.56
CA VAL A 116 -4.91 -3.55 1.97
C VAL A 116 -4.71 -2.17 1.36
N THR A 117 -5.02 -1.96 0.09
CA THR A 117 -4.81 -0.68 -0.60
C THR A 117 -5.81 0.40 -0.22
N SER A 118 -6.96 0.00 0.36
CA SER A 118 -7.98 0.93 0.82
C SER A 118 -7.49 1.75 2.01
N GLY A 119 -7.33 3.06 1.82
CA GLY A 119 -6.98 4.01 2.87
C GLY A 119 -5.49 4.09 3.22
N LEU A 120 -4.60 3.37 2.55
CA LEU A 120 -3.16 3.51 2.72
C LEU A 120 -2.59 4.62 1.83
N ILE A 121 -1.62 5.36 2.38
CA ILE A 121 -0.91 6.42 1.69
C ILE A 121 0.55 5.99 1.50
N MET A 122 1.04 6.16 0.28
CA MET A 122 2.43 5.97 -0.10
C MET A 122 3.06 7.32 -0.42
N THR A 123 4.19 7.65 0.21
CA THR A 123 5.00 8.81 -0.15
C THR A 123 6.12 8.38 -1.09
N THR A 124 6.27 9.12 -2.17
CA THR A 124 7.27 8.94 -3.20
C THR A 124 7.99 10.27 -3.46
N PRO A 125 9.12 10.32 -4.19
CA PRO A 125 9.72 11.58 -4.62
C PRO A 125 8.79 12.46 -5.47
N GLN A 126 7.77 11.88 -6.10
CA GLN A 126 6.76 12.60 -6.89
C GLN A 126 5.62 13.18 -6.04
N GLY A 127 5.57 12.84 -4.74
CA GLY A 127 4.53 13.27 -3.82
C GLY A 127 3.88 12.11 -3.07
N SER A 128 2.81 12.41 -2.34
CA SER A 128 2.04 11.42 -1.58
C SER A 128 0.76 11.04 -2.31
N PHE A 129 0.56 9.74 -2.49
CA PHE A 129 -0.56 9.16 -3.24
C PHE A 129 -1.24 8.06 -2.43
N ARG A 130 -2.53 7.88 -2.63
CA ARG A 130 -3.22 6.70 -2.10
C ARG A 130 -2.79 5.48 -2.92
N LEU A 131 -2.55 4.33 -2.27
CA LEU A 131 -2.20 3.11 -3.00
C LEU A 131 -3.27 2.74 -4.04
N LYS A 132 -4.53 3.02 -3.73
CA LYS A 132 -5.65 2.79 -4.65
C LYS A 132 -5.52 3.57 -5.97
N ASP A 133 -4.91 4.74 -5.95
CA ASP A 133 -4.75 5.60 -7.13
C ASP A 133 -3.69 5.06 -8.12
N MET A 134 -2.89 4.07 -7.70
CA MET A 134 -1.92 3.38 -8.55
C MET A 134 -2.58 2.34 -9.48
N PHE A 135 -3.84 2.00 -9.23
CA PHE A 135 -4.60 1.07 -10.09
C PHE A 135 -5.41 1.85 -11.11
N SER A 136 -5.24 1.51 -12.36
CA SER A 136 -5.96 2.12 -13.47
C SER A 136 -6.12 1.12 -14.60
N VAL A 137 -7.30 1.09 -15.18
CA VAL A 137 -7.58 0.27 -16.35
C VAL A 137 -6.83 0.85 -17.55
N GLY A 138 -6.30 -0.02 -18.40
CA GLY A 138 -5.69 0.38 -19.67
C GLY A 138 -6.77 0.80 -20.67
N ILE A 139 -6.45 1.84 -21.43
CA ILE A 139 -7.23 2.29 -22.59
C ILE A 139 -6.31 2.16 -23.80
N GLU A 140 -6.81 1.58 -24.87
CA GLU A 140 -6.09 1.54 -26.15
C GLU A 140 -5.76 2.96 -26.60
N SER A 141 -4.53 3.19 -27.00
CA SER A 141 -4.05 4.47 -27.50
C SER A 141 -3.14 4.24 -28.70
N ASP A 142 -3.01 5.26 -29.54
CA ASP A 142 -2.10 5.26 -30.70
C ASP A 142 -0.61 5.46 -30.27
N ALA A 143 -0.29 5.46 -28.97
CA ALA A 143 1.05 5.53 -28.46
C ALA A 143 1.84 4.25 -28.74
N GLU A 144 3.17 4.35 -28.79
CA GLU A 144 4.08 3.22 -29.12
C GLU A 144 3.83 1.95 -28.26
N ASP A 145 3.38 2.10 -27.02
CA ASP A 145 3.03 0.98 -26.13
C ASP A 145 1.57 0.46 -26.29
N GLY A 146 0.74 1.10 -27.11
CA GLY A 146 -0.62 0.68 -27.46
C GLY A 146 -1.66 0.72 -26.33
N VAL A 147 -1.27 0.85 -25.06
CA VAL A 147 -2.18 0.88 -23.91
C VAL A 147 -1.69 1.88 -22.86
N GLU A 148 -2.49 2.90 -22.59
CA GLU A 148 -2.21 3.89 -21.54
C GLU A 148 -3.16 3.75 -20.34
N ALA A 149 -2.70 4.13 -19.16
CA ALA A 149 -3.56 4.17 -17.99
C ALA A 149 -4.58 5.31 -18.10
N ALA A 150 -5.85 5.03 -17.82
CA ALA A 150 -6.92 6.03 -17.85
C ALA A 150 -6.59 7.27 -16.99
N SER A 151 -5.88 7.09 -15.89
CA SER A 151 -5.43 8.19 -15.01
C SER A 151 -4.36 9.06 -15.67
N ALA A 152 -3.45 8.46 -16.45
CA ALA A 152 -2.42 9.19 -17.20
C ALA A 152 -3.06 10.05 -18.31
N ILE A 153 -4.03 9.48 -19.03
CA ILE A 153 -4.79 10.21 -20.07
C ILE A 153 -5.53 11.40 -19.45
N LYS A 154 -6.24 11.19 -18.35
CA LYS A 154 -6.92 12.28 -17.62
C LYS A 154 -5.96 13.38 -17.19
N PHE A 155 -4.77 13.02 -16.73
CA PHE A 155 -3.74 13.99 -16.36
C PHE A 155 -3.24 14.77 -17.56
N LYS A 156 -3.00 14.11 -18.72
CA LYS A 156 -2.60 14.77 -19.97
C LYS A 156 -3.68 15.76 -20.45
N ILE A 157 -4.96 15.34 -20.45
CA ILE A 157 -6.10 16.21 -20.82
C ILE A 157 -6.16 17.42 -19.88
N LYS A 158 -6.09 17.21 -18.57
CA LYS A 158 -6.10 18.31 -17.60
C LYS A 158 -4.95 19.29 -17.85
N LYS A 159 -3.74 18.80 -18.11
CA LYS A 159 -2.58 19.63 -18.41
C LYS A 159 -2.79 20.44 -19.69
N LEU A 160 -3.41 19.87 -20.72
CA LEU A 160 -3.76 20.60 -21.95
C LEU A 160 -4.74 21.73 -21.64
N ILE A 161 -5.81 21.46 -20.89
CA ILE A 161 -6.79 22.46 -20.48
C ILE A 161 -6.15 23.57 -19.64
N ASP A 162 -5.28 23.22 -18.67
CA ASP A 162 -4.60 24.19 -17.81
C ASP A 162 -3.59 25.09 -18.57
N THR A 163 -3.12 24.64 -19.74
CA THR A 163 -2.20 25.40 -20.63
C THR A 163 -2.91 26.08 -21.80
N GLU A 164 -4.22 25.94 -21.91
CA GLU A 164 -5.04 26.50 -22.97
C GLU A 164 -5.09 28.02 -22.89
N PRO A 165 -4.81 28.75 -23.98
CA PRO A 165 -4.89 30.19 -24.00
C PRO A 165 -6.36 30.65 -23.94
N PRO A 166 -6.72 31.60 -23.03
CA PRO A 166 -8.13 32.02 -22.85
C PRO A 166 -8.80 32.60 -24.10
N THR A 167 -7.97 33.05 -25.07
CA THR A 167 -8.43 33.70 -26.31
C THR A 167 -8.59 32.77 -27.51
N ALA A 168 -8.08 31.52 -27.39
CA ALA A 168 -8.12 30.56 -28.46
C ALA A 168 -8.24 29.13 -27.86
N PRO A 169 -9.45 28.73 -27.40
CA PRO A 169 -9.65 27.40 -26.83
C PRO A 169 -9.43 26.33 -27.91
N TYR A 170 -8.89 25.18 -27.49
CA TYR A 170 -8.77 24.01 -28.37
C TYR A 170 -10.17 23.51 -28.74
N SER A 171 -10.41 23.25 -30.03
CA SER A 171 -11.65 22.60 -30.45
C SER A 171 -11.57 21.09 -30.27
N ASP A 172 -12.75 20.48 -30.07
CA ASP A 172 -12.89 19.01 -30.04
C ASP A 172 -12.54 18.39 -31.41
#